data_b629a68236ffc183d744c6553275d0b0
#
_entry.id   b629a68236ffc183d744c6553275d0b0
#
_cell.length_a   1.000
_cell.length_b   1.000
_cell.length_c   1.000
_cell.angle_alpha   90.00
_cell.angle_beta   90.00
_cell.angle_gamma   90.00
#
_symmetry.space_group_name_H-M   'P 1'
#
loop_
_entity.id
_entity.type
_entity.pdbx_description
1 polymer ?
#
loop_
_entity_poly.entity_id
_entity_poly.type
_entity_poly.pdbx_seq_one_letter_code
_entity_poly.pdbx_strand_id
1 'polypeptide(L)'
;MCGRYAQSADMRELMEQFEVTGSAPGQSIPVNWNIAPTNPIYIVRSPIKEESETKKDLAIVSWGLIAPWLSDVIEAKTSQSRAINARSESVHEKPTFKDAFKQRRCLVPAQGYYEWATALGQYKPKQAFYISSRDGAQLSIAGIWSSWRSPNGEVIESASIITQEAQGELATIHSRMPVFMPRDRWDAWLNPENKEIADLRNLMVVQSPESIVKAHPVSSHVNSVSNNGAELTQAIELGEPETLF
;
A
#
# COMPACT_ATOMS: atom_id res chain seq x y z
N MET A 1 -8.06 1.35 -8.46
CA MET A 1 -7.69 1.41 -7.02
C MET A 1 -6.63 0.35 -6.78
N CYS A 2 -5.50 0.71 -6.15
CA CYS A 2 -4.42 -0.24 -5.86
C CYS A 2 -4.98 -1.43 -5.04
N GLY A 3 -5.24 -2.53 -5.70
CA GLY A 3 -5.82 -3.75 -5.12
C GLY A 3 -4.93 -4.97 -5.29
N ARG A 4 -3.71 -4.79 -5.80
CA ARG A 4 -2.74 -5.85 -6.03
C ARG A 4 -1.33 -5.29 -6.05
N TYR A 5 -0.38 -5.90 -5.36
CA TYR A 5 1.01 -5.48 -5.41
C TYR A 5 1.99 -6.65 -5.25
N ALA A 6 3.26 -6.40 -5.51
CA ALA A 6 4.34 -7.36 -5.41
C ALA A 6 5.29 -7.01 -4.25
N GLN A 7 5.72 -8.03 -3.51
CA GLN A 7 6.73 -7.93 -2.48
C GLN A 7 7.73 -9.07 -2.64
N SER A 8 8.93 -8.73 -3.11
CA SER A 8 10.00 -9.69 -3.39
C SER A 8 11.18 -9.57 -2.42
N ALA A 9 11.36 -8.42 -1.77
CA ALA A 9 12.42 -8.23 -0.80
C ALA A 9 12.20 -9.11 0.42
N ASP A 10 13.28 -9.69 0.92
CA ASP A 10 13.24 -10.41 2.18
C ASP A 10 13.17 -9.46 3.39
N MET A 11 12.95 -10.01 4.58
CA MET A 11 12.78 -9.22 5.79
C MET A 11 14.03 -8.39 6.12
N ARG A 12 15.24 -8.90 5.86
CA ARG A 12 16.49 -8.20 6.13
C ARG A 12 16.69 -7.03 5.17
N GLU A 13 16.43 -7.23 3.90
CA GLU A 13 16.46 -6.17 2.89
C GLU A 13 15.48 -5.05 3.25
N LEU A 14 14.27 -5.40 3.70
CA LEU A 14 13.30 -4.40 4.16
C LEU A 14 13.77 -3.64 5.39
N MET A 15 14.33 -4.34 6.38
CA MET A 15 14.87 -3.68 7.57
C MET A 15 15.99 -2.71 7.24
N GLU A 16 16.88 -3.07 6.34
CA GLU A 16 17.98 -2.21 5.89
C GLU A 16 17.45 -1.00 5.12
N GLN A 17 16.62 -1.21 4.10
CA GLN A 17 16.12 -0.14 3.24
C GLN A 17 15.25 0.87 4.00
N PHE A 18 14.43 0.38 4.95
CA PHE A 18 13.52 1.24 5.73
C PHE A 18 14.10 1.69 7.08
N GLU A 19 15.38 1.40 7.33
CA GLU A 19 16.09 1.82 8.56
C GLU A 19 15.38 1.33 9.82
N VAL A 20 14.94 0.08 9.82
CA VAL A 20 14.28 -0.56 10.96
C VAL A 20 15.31 -0.86 12.03
N THR A 21 15.21 -0.18 13.17
CA THR A 21 16.11 -0.32 14.32
C THR A 21 15.41 -0.85 15.57
N GLY A 22 14.10 -1.00 15.51
CA GLY A 22 13.26 -1.55 16.56
C GLY A 22 12.98 -3.04 16.38
N SER A 23 11.75 -3.44 16.67
CA SER A 23 11.33 -4.84 16.60
C SER A 23 11.09 -5.30 15.16
N ALA A 24 11.28 -6.59 14.93
CA ALA A 24 10.93 -7.28 13.69
C ALA A 24 10.16 -8.58 14.00
N PRO A 25 9.36 -9.09 13.03
CA PRO A 25 8.64 -10.36 13.20
C PRO A 25 9.61 -11.53 13.40
N GLY A 26 9.25 -12.49 14.26
CA GLY A 26 10.05 -13.71 14.48
C GLY A 26 10.08 -14.66 13.27
N GLN A 27 9.17 -14.49 12.31
CA GLN A 27 9.10 -15.27 11.07
C GLN A 27 8.79 -14.35 9.90
N SER A 28 9.37 -14.64 8.73
CA SER A 28 9.09 -13.93 7.50
C SER A 28 7.83 -14.47 6.83
N ILE A 29 7.12 -13.63 6.05
CA ILE A 29 6.14 -14.09 5.08
C ILE A 29 6.86 -14.46 3.76
N PRO A 30 6.34 -15.45 3.01
CA PRO A 30 6.91 -15.81 1.73
C PRO A 30 6.88 -14.64 0.73
N VAL A 31 7.86 -14.62 -0.17
CA VAL A 31 7.85 -13.74 -1.35
C VAL A 31 6.55 -13.93 -2.12
N ASN A 32 5.90 -12.83 -2.44
CA ASN A 32 4.65 -12.85 -3.17
C ASN A 32 4.62 -11.73 -4.21
N TRP A 33 4.61 -12.11 -5.47
CA TRP A 33 4.56 -11.21 -6.62
C TRP A 33 3.12 -10.78 -6.98
N ASN A 34 2.12 -11.27 -6.23
CA ASN A 34 0.71 -11.06 -6.54
C ASN A 34 -0.17 -10.98 -5.29
N ILE A 35 0.24 -10.16 -4.33
CA ILE A 35 -0.45 -9.96 -3.06
C ILE A 35 -1.85 -9.39 -3.32
N ALA A 36 -2.86 -10.06 -2.79
CA ALA A 36 -4.27 -9.66 -2.85
C ALA A 36 -4.76 -9.14 -1.48
N PRO A 37 -5.87 -8.40 -1.45
CA PRO A 37 -6.52 -8.01 -0.19
C PRO A 37 -6.69 -9.18 0.77
N THR A 38 -6.61 -8.90 2.05
CA THR A 38 -6.64 -9.82 3.20
C THR A 38 -5.39 -10.68 3.40
N ASN A 39 -4.45 -10.70 2.45
CA ASN A 39 -3.18 -11.38 2.65
C ASN A 39 -2.32 -10.68 3.72
N PRO A 40 -1.39 -11.40 4.37
CA PRO A 40 -0.40 -10.80 5.23
C PRO A 40 0.56 -9.93 4.41
N ILE A 41 0.91 -8.77 4.97
CA ILE A 41 1.81 -7.78 4.36
C ILE A 41 2.77 -7.23 5.41
N TYR A 42 3.95 -6.76 4.97
CA TYR A 42 4.83 -5.99 5.82
C TYR A 42 4.38 -4.53 5.91
N ILE A 43 4.52 -3.96 7.10
CA ILE A 43 4.46 -2.52 7.33
C ILE A 43 5.64 -2.06 8.17
N VAL A 44 6.10 -0.83 7.95
CA VAL A 44 7.05 -0.13 8.82
C VAL A 44 6.27 0.92 9.61
N ARG A 45 6.46 0.94 10.93
CA ARG A 45 5.73 1.84 11.83
C ARG A 45 6.60 2.31 12.99
N SER A 46 6.18 3.35 13.70
CA SER A 46 6.78 3.66 15.00
C SER A 46 6.49 2.56 16.01
N PRO A 47 7.40 2.32 16.99
CA PRO A 47 7.20 1.37 18.07
C PRO A 47 5.94 1.64 18.88
N ILE A 48 5.27 0.59 19.33
CA ILE A 48 4.04 0.71 20.13
C ILE A 48 4.34 1.07 21.59
N LYS A 49 5.53 0.73 22.09
CA LYS A 49 5.86 0.75 23.53
C LYS A 49 7.15 1.50 23.89
N GLU A 50 7.87 2.05 22.97
CA GLU A 50 9.12 2.75 23.25
C GLU A 50 8.97 4.26 23.02
N GLU A 51 9.54 5.06 23.94
CA GLU A 51 9.54 6.53 23.87
C GLU A 51 10.55 7.11 22.84
N SER A 52 11.13 6.25 22.00
CA SER A 52 12.12 6.71 21.01
C SER A 52 11.45 7.07 19.70
N GLU A 53 11.39 8.35 19.41
CA GLU A 53 10.79 8.93 18.20
C GLU A 53 11.51 8.52 16.89
N THR A 54 12.71 7.95 16.98
CA THR A 54 13.55 7.63 15.81
C THR A 54 13.56 6.15 15.45
N LYS A 55 13.04 5.27 16.30
CA LYS A 55 12.99 3.84 16.02
C LYS A 55 11.83 3.49 15.10
N LYS A 56 12.06 2.53 14.23
CA LYS A 56 11.06 1.96 13.32
C LYS A 56 10.97 0.46 13.55
N ASP A 57 9.76 -0.06 13.68
CA ASP A 57 9.45 -1.48 13.74
C ASP A 57 9.01 -1.98 12.37
N LEU A 58 9.41 -3.21 12.02
CA LEU A 58 8.80 -3.97 10.95
C LEU A 58 7.73 -4.88 11.55
N ALA A 59 6.53 -4.88 10.99
CA ALA A 59 5.43 -5.72 11.46
C ALA A 59 4.76 -6.45 10.29
N ILE A 60 4.14 -7.59 10.59
CA ILE A 60 3.25 -8.29 9.66
C ILE A 60 1.82 -8.03 10.09
N VAL A 61 1.01 -7.55 9.15
CA VAL A 61 -0.41 -7.24 9.37
C VAL A 61 -1.24 -7.76 8.21
N SER A 62 -2.54 -7.85 8.36
CA SER A 62 -3.45 -8.22 7.27
C SER A 62 -3.83 -7.00 6.42
N TRP A 63 -3.85 -7.12 5.11
CA TRP A 63 -4.23 -6.01 4.22
C TRP A 63 -5.74 -5.80 4.17
N GLY A 64 -6.18 -4.62 4.50
CA GLY A 64 -7.56 -4.20 4.68
C GLY A 64 -7.83 -3.90 6.15
N LEU A 65 -8.09 -2.62 6.45
CA LEU A 65 -8.19 -2.14 7.82
C LEU A 65 -9.49 -2.63 8.49
N ILE A 66 -9.35 -3.22 9.68
CA ILE A 66 -10.47 -3.55 10.56
C ILE A 66 -10.61 -2.43 11.59
N ALA A 67 -11.77 -1.79 11.64
CA ALA A 67 -12.01 -0.73 12.60
C ALA A 67 -12.06 -1.30 14.04
N PRO A 68 -11.35 -0.68 15.00
CA PRO A 68 -11.14 -1.26 16.34
C PRO A 68 -12.41 -1.39 17.19
N TRP A 69 -13.48 -0.67 16.84
CA TRP A 69 -14.75 -0.70 17.57
C TRP A 69 -15.73 -1.77 17.10
N LEU A 70 -15.41 -2.51 16.04
CA LEU A 70 -16.27 -3.60 15.56
C LEU A 70 -16.32 -4.73 16.59
N SER A 71 -17.51 -5.19 16.89
CA SER A 71 -17.76 -6.24 17.89
C SER A 71 -18.12 -7.60 17.26
N ASP A 72 -18.33 -7.64 15.96
CA ASP A 72 -18.73 -8.84 15.23
C ASP A 72 -17.68 -9.26 14.21
N VAL A 73 -17.40 -10.58 14.12
CA VAL A 73 -16.36 -11.14 13.24
C VAL A 73 -16.75 -11.01 11.76
N ILE A 74 -18.04 -11.14 11.43
CA ILE A 74 -18.52 -11.06 10.04
C ILE A 74 -18.44 -9.61 9.57
N GLU A 75 -18.82 -8.67 10.42
CA GLU A 75 -18.66 -7.24 10.16
C GLU A 75 -17.19 -6.86 10.00
N ALA A 76 -16.29 -7.39 10.85
CA ALA A 76 -14.86 -7.17 10.77
C ALA A 76 -14.29 -7.63 9.42
N LYS A 77 -14.61 -8.86 8.97
CA LYS A 77 -14.20 -9.39 7.66
C LYS A 77 -14.76 -8.57 6.49
N THR A 78 -16.01 -8.14 6.59
CA THR A 78 -16.66 -7.31 5.58
C THR A 78 -16.01 -5.92 5.53
N SER A 79 -15.73 -5.32 6.67
CA SER A 79 -15.01 -4.05 6.77
C SER A 79 -13.62 -4.17 6.16
N GLN A 80 -12.88 -5.21 6.48
CA GLN A 80 -11.56 -5.49 5.97
C GLN A 80 -11.51 -5.52 4.44
N SER A 81 -12.43 -6.25 3.81
CA SER A 81 -12.47 -6.36 2.35
C SER A 81 -12.78 -5.05 1.63
N ARG A 82 -13.45 -4.10 2.29
CA ARG A 82 -13.82 -2.78 1.76
C ARG A 82 -12.83 -1.68 2.11
N ALA A 83 -11.99 -1.89 3.13
CA ALA A 83 -11.06 -0.91 3.65
C ALA A 83 -9.59 -1.21 3.27
N ILE A 84 -9.37 -1.79 2.09
CA ILE A 84 -8.02 -2.03 1.56
C ILE A 84 -7.30 -0.73 1.20
N ASN A 85 -8.07 0.30 0.84
CA ASN A 85 -7.58 1.63 0.50
C ASN A 85 -8.35 2.71 1.26
N ALA A 86 -7.64 3.74 1.70
CA ALA A 86 -8.18 4.99 2.24
C ALA A 86 -7.86 6.15 1.29
N ARG A 87 -8.83 7.00 0.97
CA ARG A 87 -8.60 8.16 0.11
C ARG A 87 -7.94 9.29 0.91
N SER A 88 -6.82 9.84 0.45
CA SER A 88 -6.10 10.94 1.11
C SER A 88 -7.00 12.16 1.36
N GLU A 89 -7.96 12.41 0.48
CA GLU A 89 -8.88 13.53 0.54
C GLU A 89 -9.82 13.45 1.73
N SER A 90 -10.16 12.24 2.20
CA SER A 90 -11.19 12.03 3.25
C SER A 90 -10.75 11.10 4.39
N VAL A 91 -9.51 10.63 4.38
CA VAL A 91 -8.97 9.70 5.40
C VAL A 91 -9.08 10.26 6.82
N HIS A 92 -8.94 11.59 6.97
CA HIS A 92 -9.00 12.30 8.25
C HIS A 92 -10.43 12.52 8.78
N GLU A 93 -11.45 12.27 7.96
CA GLU A 93 -12.86 12.48 8.29
C GLU A 93 -13.62 11.16 8.50
N LYS A 94 -13.30 10.15 7.68
CA LYS A 94 -14.03 8.87 7.68
C LYS A 94 -13.86 8.13 9.00
N PRO A 95 -14.93 7.74 9.67
CA PRO A 95 -14.86 7.04 10.96
C PRO A 95 -13.90 5.86 10.97
N THR A 96 -13.91 5.04 9.92
CA THR A 96 -13.04 3.86 9.79
C THR A 96 -11.55 4.20 9.84
N PHE A 97 -11.14 5.39 9.39
CA PHE A 97 -9.74 5.72 9.15
C PHE A 97 -9.18 6.85 10.01
N LYS A 98 -10.03 7.79 10.47
CA LYS A 98 -9.59 9.06 11.08
C LYS A 98 -8.67 8.89 12.28
N ASP A 99 -8.95 7.91 13.15
CA ASP A 99 -8.17 7.70 14.38
C ASP A 99 -6.83 7.01 14.05
N ALA A 100 -6.83 6.08 13.09
CA ALA A 100 -5.62 5.48 12.58
C ALA A 100 -4.75 6.51 11.85
N PHE A 101 -5.35 7.41 11.07
CA PHE A 101 -4.64 8.49 10.40
C PHE A 101 -3.93 9.44 11.36
N LYS A 102 -4.55 9.74 12.50
CA LYS A 102 -3.95 10.62 13.52
C LYS A 102 -2.80 9.97 14.30
N GLN A 103 -2.83 8.66 14.53
CA GLN A 103 -1.95 8.05 15.53
C GLN A 103 -1.23 6.78 15.06
N ARG A 104 -1.72 6.11 14.03
CA ARG A 104 -1.23 4.80 13.59
C ARG A 104 -0.96 4.81 12.08
N ARG A 105 0.01 5.64 11.70
CA ARG A 105 0.49 5.69 10.33
C ARG A 105 1.60 4.68 10.15
N CYS A 106 1.77 4.21 8.92
CA CYS A 106 2.80 3.27 8.54
C CYS A 106 3.27 3.54 7.11
N LEU A 107 4.35 2.88 6.75
CA LEU A 107 4.79 2.72 5.36
C LEU A 107 4.51 1.28 4.96
N VAL A 108 4.03 1.09 3.76
CA VAL A 108 3.84 -0.23 3.14
C VAL A 108 4.93 -0.39 2.08
N PRO A 109 5.94 -1.26 2.33
CA PRO A 109 6.94 -1.60 1.32
C PRO A 109 6.30 -2.36 0.16
N ALA A 110 6.67 -2.01 -1.07
CA ALA A 110 6.23 -2.73 -2.25
C ALA A 110 7.31 -2.72 -3.33
N GLN A 111 7.59 -3.86 -3.97
CA GLN A 111 8.44 -3.93 -5.15
C GLN A 111 7.83 -3.15 -6.32
N GLY A 112 6.52 -3.17 -6.37
CA GLY A 112 5.68 -2.46 -7.32
C GLY A 112 4.23 -2.89 -7.11
N TYR A 113 3.33 -2.24 -7.82
CA TYR A 113 1.90 -2.57 -7.74
C TYR A 113 1.29 -2.72 -9.14
N TYR A 114 0.15 -3.39 -9.18
CA TYR A 114 -0.60 -3.58 -10.41
C TYR A 114 -1.82 -2.68 -10.45
N GLU A 115 -2.11 -2.18 -11.64
CA GLU A 115 -3.34 -1.44 -11.91
C GLU A 115 -3.88 -1.83 -13.28
N TRP A 116 -5.19 -1.76 -13.45
CA TRP A 116 -5.87 -2.14 -14.68
C TRP A 116 -6.40 -0.91 -15.38
N ALA A 117 -6.08 -0.80 -16.67
CA ALA A 117 -6.54 0.31 -17.48
C ALA A 117 -8.07 0.39 -17.46
N THR A 118 -8.58 1.60 -17.29
CA THR A 118 -10.02 1.91 -17.37
C THR A 118 -10.41 2.32 -18.80
N ALA A 119 -11.71 2.38 -19.08
CA ALA A 119 -12.21 2.79 -20.37
C ALA A 119 -11.94 4.27 -20.73
N LEU A 120 -11.40 5.05 -19.80
CA LEU A 120 -11.09 6.48 -19.98
C LEU A 120 -9.68 6.72 -20.54
N GLY A 121 -8.86 5.66 -20.66
CA GLY A 121 -7.48 5.78 -21.12
C GLY A 121 -7.31 5.37 -22.59
N GLN A 122 -6.09 5.53 -23.08
CA GLN A 122 -5.68 5.12 -24.43
C GLN A 122 -5.47 3.60 -24.57
N TYR A 123 -5.60 2.85 -23.47
CA TYR A 123 -5.35 1.42 -23.43
C TYR A 123 -6.65 0.63 -23.45
N LYS A 124 -6.57 -0.60 -23.95
CA LYS A 124 -7.69 -1.54 -23.89
C LYS A 124 -8.16 -1.69 -22.43
N PRO A 125 -9.45 -1.55 -22.13
CA PRO A 125 -9.97 -1.73 -20.78
C PRO A 125 -9.55 -3.08 -20.18
N LYS A 126 -9.13 -3.07 -18.89
CA LYS A 126 -8.60 -4.22 -18.15
C LYS A 126 -7.20 -4.68 -18.57
N GLN A 127 -6.49 -3.95 -19.43
CA GLN A 127 -5.06 -4.19 -19.63
C GLN A 127 -4.35 -3.98 -18.28
N ALA A 128 -3.63 -4.98 -17.81
CA ALA A 128 -2.85 -4.89 -16.58
C ALA A 128 -1.53 -4.15 -16.82
N PHE A 129 -1.16 -3.30 -15.88
CA PHE A 129 0.10 -2.60 -15.83
C PHE A 129 0.82 -2.91 -14.52
N TYR A 130 2.12 -3.02 -14.57
CA TYR A 130 2.99 -3.06 -13.41
C TYR A 130 3.69 -1.70 -13.25
N ILE A 131 3.57 -1.14 -12.08
CA ILE A 131 4.14 0.15 -11.71
C ILE A 131 5.18 -0.08 -10.61
N SER A 132 6.43 0.29 -10.88
CA SER A 132 7.55 0.09 -9.96
C SER A 132 8.44 1.32 -9.89
N SER A 133 9.33 1.38 -8.90
CA SER A 133 10.31 2.45 -8.79
C SER A 133 11.23 2.51 -10.02
N ARG A 134 11.65 3.72 -10.41
CA ARG A 134 12.59 3.92 -11.50
C ARG A 134 14.00 3.50 -11.15
N ASP A 135 14.39 3.62 -9.89
CA ASP A 135 15.73 3.26 -9.38
C ASP A 135 15.83 1.80 -8.92
N GLY A 136 14.74 1.05 -8.96
CA GLY A 136 14.68 -0.36 -8.54
C GLY A 136 14.52 -0.57 -7.05
N ALA A 137 14.51 0.48 -6.23
CA ALA A 137 14.25 0.38 -4.80
C ALA A 137 12.79 -0.02 -4.51
N GLN A 138 12.52 -0.48 -3.29
CA GLN A 138 11.14 -0.69 -2.85
C GLN A 138 10.40 0.64 -2.82
N LEU A 139 9.18 0.66 -3.31
CA LEU A 139 8.26 1.78 -3.12
C LEU A 139 7.91 1.88 -1.64
N SER A 140 7.92 3.09 -1.13
CA SER A 140 7.41 3.42 0.19
C SER A 140 6.01 4.02 0.05
N ILE A 141 4.98 3.24 0.35
CA ILE A 141 3.59 3.67 0.19
C ILE A 141 3.06 4.12 1.55
N ALA A 142 2.42 5.28 1.61
CA ALA A 142 1.75 5.75 2.82
C ALA A 142 0.58 4.82 3.18
N GLY A 143 0.51 4.43 4.45
CA GLY A 143 -0.53 3.58 4.99
C GLY A 143 -0.95 4.00 6.39
N ILE A 144 -2.03 3.41 6.83
CA ILE A 144 -2.53 3.49 8.21
C ILE A 144 -2.83 2.08 8.70
N TRP A 145 -2.69 1.84 10.00
CA TRP A 145 -2.91 0.53 10.58
C TRP A 145 -3.82 0.59 11.80
N SER A 146 -4.38 -0.55 12.18
CA SER A 146 -5.27 -0.70 13.33
C SER A 146 -5.01 -2.04 14.00
N SER A 147 -5.32 -2.11 15.29
CA SER A 147 -5.37 -3.34 16.07
C SER A 147 -6.81 -3.56 16.51
N TRP A 148 -7.39 -4.67 16.11
CA TRP A 148 -8.74 -5.09 16.46
C TRP A 148 -8.69 -6.31 17.37
N ARG A 149 -9.50 -6.30 18.43
CA ARG A 149 -9.67 -7.45 19.32
C ARG A 149 -10.99 -8.13 19.02
N SER A 150 -10.92 -9.38 18.59
CA SER A 150 -12.10 -10.19 18.32
C SER A 150 -12.88 -10.54 19.62
N PRO A 151 -14.13 -10.94 19.52
CA PRO A 151 -14.94 -11.38 20.68
C PRO A 151 -14.33 -12.55 21.47
N ASN A 152 -13.53 -13.41 20.81
CA ASN A 152 -12.79 -14.51 21.45
C ASN A 152 -11.40 -14.10 21.97
N GLY A 153 -11.07 -12.82 21.93
CA GLY A 153 -9.82 -12.30 22.51
C GLY A 153 -8.62 -12.30 21.58
N GLU A 154 -8.73 -12.82 20.36
CA GLU A 154 -7.66 -12.76 19.34
C GLU A 154 -7.42 -11.31 18.93
N VAL A 155 -6.15 -10.93 18.80
CA VAL A 155 -5.74 -9.61 18.31
C VAL A 155 -5.31 -9.72 16.86
N ILE A 156 -5.99 -8.98 15.98
CA ILE A 156 -5.67 -8.89 14.56
C ILE A 156 -5.22 -7.47 14.24
N GLU A 157 -3.98 -7.34 13.78
CA GLU A 157 -3.46 -6.10 13.22
C GLU A 157 -3.73 -6.06 11.71
N SER A 158 -4.14 -4.90 11.23
CA SER A 158 -4.53 -4.71 9.83
C SER A 158 -4.15 -3.32 9.33
N ALA A 159 -3.93 -3.18 8.02
CA ALA A 159 -3.52 -1.91 7.43
C ALA A 159 -4.29 -1.59 6.15
N SER A 160 -4.39 -0.31 5.86
CA SER A 160 -4.97 0.25 4.62
C SER A 160 -3.93 1.09 3.91
N ILE A 161 -3.84 0.97 2.60
CA ILE A 161 -3.00 1.82 1.74
C ILE A 161 -3.72 3.17 1.52
N ILE A 162 -2.99 4.28 1.62
CA ILE A 162 -3.54 5.59 1.26
C ILE A 162 -3.38 5.82 -0.23
N THR A 163 -4.47 6.24 -0.87
CA THR A 163 -4.51 6.54 -2.30
C THR A 163 -4.94 7.98 -2.54
N GLN A 164 -4.48 8.54 -3.65
CA GLN A 164 -4.85 9.87 -4.14
C GLN A 164 -5.28 9.82 -5.61
N GLU A 165 -5.74 10.93 -6.14
CA GLU A 165 -5.98 11.09 -7.57
C GLU A 165 -4.68 10.85 -8.35
N ALA A 166 -4.77 10.07 -9.42
CA ALA A 166 -3.61 9.77 -10.25
C ALA A 166 -3.18 11.00 -11.06
N GLN A 167 -1.86 11.13 -11.28
CA GLN A 167 -1.24 12.25 -11.97
C GLN A 167 -0.36 11.75 -13.10
N GLY A 168 -0.07 12.63 -14.06
CA GLY A 168 0.80 12.35 -15.19
C GLY A 168 0.39 11.11 -15.98
N GLU A 169 1.35 10.29 -16.36
CA GLU A 169 1.13 9.04 -17.11
C GLU A 169 0.23 8.05 -16.37
N LEU A 170 0.27 8.01 -15.04
CA LEU A 170 -0.55 7.08 -14.26
C LEU A 170 -2.05 7.37 -14.41
N ALA A 171 -2.43 8.63 -14.64
CA ALA A 171 -3.82 9.01 -14.88
C ALA A 171 -4.37 8.45 -16.21
N THR A 172 -3.51 8.09 -17.16
CA THR A 172 -3.93 7.43 -18.41
C THR A 172 -4.26 5.95 -18.20
N ILE A 173 -3.79 5.35 -17.12
CA ILE A 173 -4.06 3.95 -16.76
C ILE A 173 -5.29 3.88 -15.86
N HIS A 174 -5.27 4.60 -14.75
CA HIS A 174 -6.34 4.57 -13.76
C HIS A 174 -6.49 5.93 -13.06
N SER A 175 -7.68 6.25 -12.56
CA SER A 175 -7.97 7.53 -11.89
C SER A 175 -7.35 7.66 -10.48
N ARG A 176 -6.83 6.57 -9.91
CA ARG A 176 -6.24 6.56 -8.55
C ARG A 176 -4.84 5.96 -8.58
N MET A 177 -3.97 6.45 -7.69
CA MET A 177 -2.64 5.90 -7.42
C MET A 177 -2.37 5.88 -5.92
N PRO A 178 -1.43 5.05 -5.40
CA PRO A 178 -0.94 5.15 -4.03
C PRO A 178 -0.29 6.50 -3.74
N VAL A 179 -0.32 6.92 -2.48
CA VAL A 179 0.51 8.03 -2.01
C VAL A 179 1.91 7.49 -1.75
N PHE A 180 2.88 7.86 -2.56
CA PHE A 180 4.27 7.54 -2.32
C PHE A 180 4.82 8.48 -1.23
N MET A 181 5.53 7.90 -0.24
CA MET A 181 6.10 8.68 0.85
C MET A 181 7.61 8.81 0.65
N PRO A 182 8.12 10.01 0.29
CA PRO A 182 9.55 10.25 0.15
C PRO A 182 10.31 10.00 1.44
N ARG A 183 11.57 9.55 1.33
CA ARG A 183 12.40 9.16 2.50
C ARG A 183 12.58 10.28 3.52
N ASP A 184 12.73 11.51 3.06
CA ASP A 184 12.88 12.71 3.89
C ASP A 184 11.63 13.04 4.73
N ARG A 185 10.51 12.39 4.46
CA ARG A 185 9.24 12.56 5.19
C ARG A 185 8.89 11.38 6.11
N TRP A 186 9.63 10.28 6.08
CA TRP A 186 9.29 9.07 6.83
C TRP A 186 9.15 9.32 8.33
N ASP A 187 10.11 10.00 8.94
CA ASP A 187 10.11 10.24 10.39
C ASP A 187 8.93 11.13 10.79
N ALA A 188 8.68 12.21 10.04
CA ALA A 188 7.52 13.07 10.28
C ALA A 188 6.18 12.35 10.05
N TRP A 189 6.11 11.46 9.04
CA TRP A 189 4.92 10.66 8.76
C TRP A 189 4.66 9.63 9.86
N LEU A 190 5.68 8.94 10.32
CA LEU A 190 5.56 7.87 11.30
C LEU A 190 5.42 8.41 12.74
N ASN A 191 5.83 9.64 13.04
CA ASN A 191 5.78 10.20 14.38
C ASN A 191 4.34 10.30 14.90
N PRO A 192 3.92 9.50 15.92
CA PRO A 192 2.56 9.48 16.44
C PRO A 192 2.18 10.79 17.16
N GLU A 193 3.16 11.61 17.56
CA GLU A 193 2.90 12.91 18.19
C GLU A 193 2.54 14.00 17.17
N ASN A 194 2.88 13.81 15.88
CA ASN A 194 2.38 14.67 14.82
C ASN A 194 0.90 14.36 14.54
N LYS A 195 0.00 15.14 15.13
CA LYS A 195 -1.47 14.94 15.08
C LYS A 195 -2.20 16.03 14.29
N GLU A 196 -1.44 17.04 13.83
CA GLU A 196 -2.02 18.16 13.08
C GLU A 196 -2.42 17.71 11.68
N ILE A 197 -3.72 17.77 11.38
CA ILE A 197 -4.29 17.27 10.11
C ILE A 197 -3.70 18.00 8.91
N ALA A 198 -3.46 19.30 9.02
CA ALA A 198 -2.90 20.07 7.92
C ALA A 198 -1.48 19.59 7.58
N ASP A 199 -0.64 19.36 8.58
CA ASP A 199 0.73 18.88 8.41
C ASP A 199 0.76 17.48 7.81
N LEU A 200 -0.07 16.58 8.34
CA LEU A 200 -0.19 15.21 7.82
C LEU A 200 -0.65 15.18 6.35
N ARG A 201 -1.58 16.06 5.99
CA ARG A 201 -2.02 16.20 4.60
C ARG A 201 -0.91 16.76 3.70
N ASN A 202 -0.13 17.72 4.19
CA ASN A 202 1.01 18.26 3.44
C ASN A 202 2.09 17.22 3.18
N LEU A 203 2.35 16.29 4.12
CA LEU A 203 3.27 15.17 3.92
C LEU A 203 2.85 14.24 2.75
N MET A 204 1.55 14.13 2.48
CA MET A 204 1.01 13.29 1.40
C MET A 204 1.06 13.96 0.02
N VAL A 205 1.36 15.25 -0.06
CA VAL A 205 1.46 15.96 -1.35
C VAL A 205 2.77 15.57 -2.03
N VAL A 206 2.70 14.74 -3.05
CA VAL A 206 3.83 14.35 -3.89
C VAL A 206 3.68 15.01 -5.25
N GLN A 207 4.67 15.81 -5.62
CA GLN A 207 4.74 16.40 -6.96
C GLN A 207 5.45 15.43 -7.91
N SER A 208 4.98 15.36 -9.15
CA SER A 208 5.62 14.60 -10.23
C SER A 208 5.86 13.12 -9.89
N PRO A 209 4.82 12.32 -9.60
CA PRO A 209 4.99 10.89 -9.29
C PRO A 209 5.69 10.12 -10.42
N GLU A 210 5.61 10.59 -11.65
CA GLU A 210 6.33 10.06 -12.81
C GLU A 210 7.87 10.14 -12.67
N SER A 211 8.38 10.99 -11.80
CA SER A 211 9.81 11.01 -11.47
C SER A 211 10.22 9.85 -10.55
N ILE A 212 9.27 9.31 -9.80
CA ILE A 212 9.47 8.23 -8.82
C ILE A 212 9.26 6.87 -9.47
N VAL A 213 8.22 6.72 -10.29
CA VAL A 213 7.80 5.42 -10.82
C VAL A 213 7.82 5.37 -12.35
N LYS A 214 7.86 4.15 -12.86
CA LYS A 214 7.65 3.79 -14.27
C LYS A 214 6.54 2.76 -14.36
N ALA A 215 5.78 2.78 -15.45
CA ALA A 215 4.72 1.83 -15.72
C ALA A 215 4.97 1.11 -17.05
N HIS A 216 4.62 -0.16 -17.11
CA HIS A 216 4.59 -0.93 -18.36
C HIS A 216 3.48 -1.97 -18.34
N PRO A 217 2.94 -2.34 -19.51
CA PRO A 217 1.92 -3.37 -19.60
C PRO A 217 2.50 -4.74 -19.24
N VAL A 218 1.68 -5.56 -18.59
CA VAL A 218 2.03 -6.95 -18.21
C VAL A 218 0.95 -7.93 -18.65
N SER A 219 1.30 -9.21 -18.64
CA SER A 219 0.39 -10.30 -19.00
C SER A 219 -0.85 -10.33 -18.10
N SER A 220 -1.97 -10.77 -18.67
CA SER A 220 -3.21 -11.04 -17.94
C SER A 220 -3.09 -12.19 -16.92
N HIS A 221 -1.98 -12.90 -16.87
CA HIS A 221 -1.72 -13.92 -15.85
C HIS A 221 -1.81 -13.36 -14.43
N VAL A 222 -1.49 -12.07 -14.22
CA VAL A 222 -1.64 -11.41 -12.93
C VAL A 222 -3.09 -11.34 -12.43
N ASN A 223 -4.08 -11.53 -13.30
CA ASN A 223 -5.50 -11.50 -12.92
C ASN A 223 -5.85 -12.62 -11.92
N SER A 224 -5.24 -13.78 -12.06
CA SER A 224 -5.45 -14.88 -11.11
C SER A 224 -4.53 -14.74 -9.90
N VAL A 225 -5.11 -14.64 -8.70
CA VAL A 225 -4.37 -14.56 -7.43
C VAL A 225 -3.57 -15.83 -7.10
N SER A 226 -3.85 -16.96 -7.78
CA SER A 226 -3.09 -18.20 -7.63
C SER A 226 -1.74 -18.15 -8.36
N ASN A 227 -1.57 -17.24 -9.31
CA ASN A 227 -0.32 -17.08 -10.02
C ASN A 227 0.63 -16.24 -9.16
N ASN A 228 1.86 -16.72 -8.95
CA ASN A 228 2.87 -16.08 -8.15
C ASN A 228 4.25 -16.37 -8.72
N GLY A 229 4.92 -15.36 -9.24
CA GLY A 229 6.27 -15.44 -9.79
C GLY A 229 6.72 -14.11 -10.39
N ALA A 230 8.04 -13.94 -10.53
CA ALA A 230 8.64 -12.71 -11.05
C ALA A 230 8.21 -12.42 -12.50
N GLU A 231 7.83 -13.45 -13.26
CA GLU A 231 7.34 -13.32 -14.64
C GLU A 231 6.08 -12.45 -14.75
N LEU A 232 5.30 -12.31 -13.67
CA LEU A 232 4.11 -11.45 -13.65
C LEU A 232 4.46 -9.96 -13.80
N THR A 233 5.70 -9.58 -13.54
CA THR A 233 6.18 -8.20 -13.66
C THR A 233 6.84 -7.90 -15.01
N GLN A 234 6.97 -8.90 -15.89
CA GLN A 234 7.65 -8.73 -17.17
C GLN A 234 6.78 -7.91 -18.13
N ALA A 235 7.43 -6.96 -18.81
CA ALA A 235 6.79 -6.17 -19.84
C ALA A 235 6.34 -7.05 -21.02
N ILE A 236 5.17 -6.75 -21.55
CA ILE A 236 4.68 -7.29 -22.82
C ILE A 236 4.57 -6.19 -23.85
N GLU A 237 4.67 -6.55 -25.13
CA GLU A 237 4.31 -5.65 -26.22
C GLU A 237 2.77 -5.62 -26.36
N LEU A 238 2.20 -4.42 -26.39
CA LEU A 238 0.80 -4.25 -26.75
C LEU A 238 0.72 -4.32 -28.29
N GLY A 239 -0.14 -5.19 -28.81
CA GLY A 239 -0.48 -5.17 -30.22
C GLY A 239 -1.00 -3.78 -30.64
N GLU A 240 -0.80 -3.42 -31.91
CA GLU A 240 -1.35 -2.17 -32.44
C GLU A 240 -2.85 -2.08 -32.12
N PRO A 241 -3.35 -0.87 -31.78
CA PRO A 241 -4.79 -0.68 -31.60
C PRO A 241 -5.50 -1.17 -32.85
N GLU A 242 -6.49 -2.07 -32.71
CA GLU A 242 -7.38 -2.40 -33.82
C GLU A 242 -8.04 -1.09 -34.29
N THR A 243 -7.56 -0.56 -35.42
CA THR A 243 -8.24 0.57 -36.08
C THR A 243 -9.59 0.04 -36.56
N LEU A 244 -10.63 0.35 -35.82
CA LEU A 244 -11.99 0.17 -36.27
C LEU A 244 -12.20 1.14 -37.43
N PHE A 245 -12.19 0.61 -38.65
CA PHE A 245 -12.69 1.29 -39.85
C PHE A 245 -14.19 1.30 -39.81
#